data_e8ddad0f7ac42bdd2592269ae4cba001
#
_entry.id   e8ddad0f7ac42bdd2592269ae4cba001
#
_cell.length_a   1.000
_cell.length_b   1.000
_cell.length_c   1.000
_cell.angle_alpha   90.00
_cell.angle_beta   90.00
_cell.angle_gamma   90.00
#
_symmetry.space_group_name_H-M   'P 1'
#
loop_
_entity.id
_entity.type
_entity.pdbx_description
1 polymer ?
#
loop_
_entity_poly.entity_id
_entity_poly.type
_entity_poly.pdbx_seq_one_letter_code
_entity_poly.pdbx_strand_id
1 'polypeptide(L)'
;MIKKYFVLLFFFFLTIGHAQSPQKFTYQSIIKTSAGYLLKNQDVGLKISVLFNSSNGIAVYSEEHTVESNNNGLVTLIIGEGVSSDVFSDIDWGGGEFFLKVEVDPEGGINYTMNQTSQLLSVPYALYAENSSVNLSVIGQSYITYSGNQISANKIDASNDITGLSNVGISGDYADLTNTPTLFDGDYTSLANKPT
;
A
#
# COMPACT_ATOMS: atom_id res chain seq x y z
N MET A 1 -20.49 24.99 -31.37
CA MET A 1 -19.39 25.00 -30.39
C MET A 1 -19.62 24.04 -29.22
N ILE A 2 -20.82 23.90 -28.68
CA ILE A 2 -21.15 23.05 -27.52
C ILE A 2 -20.84 21.56 -27.73
N LYS A 3 -21.02 20.99 -28.92
CA LYS A 3 -20.72 19.55 -29.19
C LYS A 3 -19.24 19.18 -29.06
N LYS A 4 -18.31 20.10 -29.31
CA LYS A 4 -16.85 19.81 -29.16
C LYS A 4 -16.43 19.73 -27.68
N TYR A 5 -17.02 20.51 -26.81
CA TYR A 5 -16.72 20.48 -25.37
C TYR A 5 -17.34 19.28 -24.68
N PHE A 6 -18.47 18.78 -25.18
CA PHE A 6 -19.12 17.56 -24.67
C PHE A 6 -18.26 16.31 -24.94
N VAL A 7 -17.64 16.21 -26.12
CA VAL A 7 -16.71 15.12 -26.47
C VAL A 7 -15.44 15.20 -25.64
N LEU A 8 -14.91 16.42 -25.36
CA LEU A 8 -13.74 16.59 -24.54
C LEU A 8 -14.02 16.22 -23.06
N LEU A 9 -15.19 16.57 -22.54
CA LEU A 9 -15.64 16.23 -21.19
C LEU A 9 -15.84 14.72 -21.04
N PHE A 10 -16.38 14.04 -22.05
CA PHE A 10 -16.56 12.59 -22.08
C PHE A 10 -15.21 11.83 -22.07
N PHE A 11 -14.19 12.36 -22.77
CA PHE A 11 -12.84 11.79 -22.79
C PHE A 11 -12.11 11.95 -21.44
N PHE A 12 -12.40 13.00 -20.68
CA PHE A 12 -11.80 13.21 -19.35
C PHE A 12 -12.36 12.24 -18.28
N PHE A 13 -13.58 11.74 -18.45
CA PHE A 13 -14.19 10.75 -17.54
C PHE A 13 -13.64 9.32 -17.71
N LEU A 14 -12.95 9.04 -18.82
CA LEU A 14 -12.42 7.69 -19.11
C LEU A 14 -11.07 7.38 -18.45
N THR A 15 -10.47 8.32 -17.71
CA THR A 15 -9.11 8.14 -17.14
C THR A 15 -9.07 7.78 -15.65
N ILE A 16 -10.22 7.56 -14.99
CA ILE A 16 -10.23 7.11 -13.58
C ILE A 16 -10.30 5.59 -13.55
N GLY A 17 -9.30 4.94 -14.12
CA GLY A 17 -9.06 3.50 -13.95
C GLY A 17 -8.21 3.29 -12.69
N HIS A 18 -8.83 3.01 -11.55
CA HIS A 18 -8.11 2.51 -10.39
C HIS A 18 -7.72 1.05 -10.66
N ALA A 19 -6.47 0.79 -11.03
CA ALA A 19 -5.91 -0.56 -11.04
C ALA A 19 -5.65 -1.00 -9.59
N GLN A 20 -6.69 -1.48 -8.90
CA GLN A 20 -6.54 -2.12 -7.60
C GLN A 20 -6.11 -3.58 -7.81
N SER A 21 -5.14 -4.04 -7.02
CA SER A 21 -4.79 -5.46 -6.96
C SER A 21 -6.01 -6.27 -6.52
N PRO A 22 -6.33 -7.41 -7.20
CA PRO A 22 -7.44 -8.25 -6.78
C PRO A 22 -7.26 -8.67 -5.32
N GLN A 23 -8.25 -8.39 -4.48
CA GLN A 23 -8.26 -8.76 -3.07
C GLN A 23 -8.81 -10.20 -2.93
N LYS A 24 -8.08 -11.17 -3.52
CA LYS A 24 -8.47 -12.58 -3.55
C LYS A 24 -7.31 -13.45 -3.99
N PHE A 25 -7.34 -14.74 -3.63
CA PHE A 25 -6.34 -15.70 -4.08
C PHE A 25 -6.92 -17.10 -4.28
N THR A 26 -6.29 -17.89 -5.16
CA THR A 26 -6.73 -19.25 -5.48
C THR A 26 -6.32 -20.22 -4.38
N TYR A 27 -7.24 -21.08 -3.95
CA TYR A 27 -7.02 -22.20 -3.08
C TYR A 27 -7.34 -23.51 -3.81
N GLN A 28 -6.49 -24.52 -3.63
CA GLN A 28 -6.68 -25.86 -4.17
C GLN A 28 -6.36 -26.92 -3.11
N SER A 29 -7.18 -27.93 -3.01
CA SER A 29 -6.95 -29.07 -2.10
C SER A 29 -7.53 -30.36 -2.64
N ILE A 30 -6.94 -31.48 -2.26
CA ILE A 30 -7.49 -32.81 -2.50
C ILE A 30 -8.26 -33.23 -1.26
N ILE A 31 -9.56 -33.47 -1.40
CA ILE A 31 -10.42 -33.83 -0.30
C ILE A 31 -10.54 -35.36 -0.22
N LYS A 32 -10.36 -35.87 1.00
CA LYS A 32 -10.47 -37.29 1.32
C LYS A 32 -11.44 -37.47 2.47
N THR A 33 -12.13 -38.59 2.49
CA THR A 33 -12.89 -39.05 3.67
C THR A 33 -11.95 -39.33 4.86
N SER A 34 -12.51 -39.44 6.06
CA SER A 34 -11.77 -39.88 7.25
C SER A 34 -11.10 -41.27 7.07
N ALA A 35 -11.63 -42.11 6.18
CA ALA A 35 -11.05 -43.41 5.80
C ALA A 35 -9.95 -43.30 4.72
N GLY A 36 -9.63 -42.06 4.23
CA GLY A 36 -8.58 -41.83 3.25
C GLY A 36 -9.00 -41.97 1.77
N TYR A 37 -10.27 -42.22 1.48
CA TYR A 37 -10.79 -42.30 0.11
C TYR A 37 -11.01 -40.90 -0.45
N LEU A 38 -10.70 -40.72 -1.75
CA LEU A 38 -10.93 -39.46 -2.48
C LEU A 38 -12.43 -39.20 -2.64
N LEU A 39 -12.87 -37.99 -2.30
CA LEU A 39 -14.20 -37.48 -2.67
C LEU A 39 -14.18 -37.05 -4.13
N LYS A 40 -14.83 -37.81 -5.01
CA LYS A 40 -14.74 -37.62 -6.48
C LYS A 40 -16.07 -37.26 -7.06
N ASN A 41 -16.07 -36.27 -7.98
CA ASN A 41 -17.24 -35.87 -8.77
C ASN A 41 -18.49 -35.66 -7.92
N GLN A 42 -18.35 -34.95 -6.83
CA GLN A 42 -19.44 -34.64 -5.94
C GLN A 42 -19.28 -33.23 -5.34
N ASP A 43 -20.39 -32.67 -4.93
CA ASP A 43 -20.38 -31.39 -4.22
C ASP A 43 -19.73 -31.56 -2.82
N VAL A 44 -18.92 -30.57 -2.47
CA VAL A 44 -18.24 -30.45 -1.17
C VAL A 44 -18.53 -29.07 -0.62
N GLY A 45 -19.03 -29.01 0.62
CA GLY A 45 -19.17 -27.76 1.36
C GLY A 45 -17.86 -27.39 2.03
N LEU A 46 -17.42 -26.16 1.87
CA LEU A 46 -16.18 -25.65 2.44
C LEU A 46 -16.46 -24.35 3.20
N LYS A 47 -15.98 -24.27 4.44
CA LYS A 47 -15.89 -23.01 5.16
C LYS A 47 -14.43 -22.63 5.32
N ILE A 48 -14.10 -21.47 4.80
CA ILE A 48 -12.75 -20.92 4.88
C ILE A 48 -12.75 -19.83 5.93
N SER A 49 -11.81 -19.87 6.87
CA SER A 49 -11.65 -18.82 7.87
C SER A 49 -10.20 -18.37 7.94
N VAL A 50 -9.98 -17.05 7.95
CA VAL A 50 -8.68 -16.45 8.21
C VAL A 50 -8.60 -16.13 9.70
N LEU A 51 -7.67 -16.79 10.40
CA LEU A 51 -7.47 -16.65 11.84
C LEU A 51 -6.25 -15.75 12.09
N PHE A 52 -6.34 -14.93 13.14
CA PHE A 52 -5.30 -13.98 13.52
C PHE A 52 -4.43 -14.50 14.67
N ASN A 53 -3.11 -14.33 14.53
CA ASN A 53 -2.04 -14.60 15.50
C ASN A 53 -1.82 -16.06 15.92
N SER A 54 -2.73 -16.99 15.69
CA SER A 54 -2.52 -18.40 16.02
C SER A 54 -3.47 -19.33 15.27
N SER A 55 -3.16 -20.61 15.24
CA SER A 55 -4.03 -21.65 14.65
C SER A 55 -5.39 -21.81 15.38
N ASN A 56 -5.53 -21.26 16.57
CA ASN A 56 -6.77 -21.18 17.34
C ASN A 56 -7.20 -19.74 17.59
N GLY A 57 -6.68 -18.80 16.80
CA GLY A 57 -6.96 -17.38 16.90
C GLY A 57 -8.38 -17.01 16.51
N ILE A 58 -8.72 -15.75 16.69
CA ILE A 58 -10.03 -15.22 16.31
C ILE A 58 -10.11 -15.18 14.78
N ALA A 59 -11.22 -15.62 14.21
CA ALA A 59 -11.49 -15.46 12.79
C ALA A 59 -11.74 -13.97 12.51
N VAL A 60 -10.91 -13.38 11.63
CA VAL A 60 -11.05 -12.01 11.14
C VAL A 60 -11.80 -11.94 9.82
N TYR A 61 -11.96 -13.09 9.17
CA TYR A 61 -12.73 -13.28 7.95
C TYR A 61 -13.21 -14.71 7.86
N SER A 62 -14.42 -14.93 7.36
CA SER A 62 -14.96 -16.27 7.07
C SER A 62 -15.87 -16.22 5.85
N GLU A 63 -15.78 -17.25 5.01
CA GLU A 63 -16.64 -17.43 3.84
C GLU A 63 -17.01 -18.89 3.64
N GLU A 64 -18.11 -19.12 2.92
CA GLU A 64 -18.62 -20.45 2.62
C GLU A 64 -18.65 -20.67 1.10
N HIS A 65 -18.32 -21.89 0.69
CA HIS A 65 -18.33 -22.35 -0.69
C HIS A 65 -19.03 -23.70 -0.81
N THR A 66 -19.71 -23.91 -1.94
CA THR A 66 -20.09 -25.24 -2.39
C THR A 66 -19.42 -25.45 -3.75
N VAL A 67 -18.52 -26.41 -3.86
CA VAL A 67 -17.74 -26.69 -5.07
C VAL A 67 -17.77 -28.16 -5.42
N GLU A 68 -17.76 -28.47 -6.71
CA GLU A 68 -17.67 -29.84 -7.19
C GLU A 68 -16.20 -30.30 -7.21
N SER A 69 -15.92 -31.45 -6.62
CA SER A 69 -14.62 -32.10 -6.70
C SER A 69 -14.48 -32.85 -8.03
N ASN A 70 -13.28 -32.88 -8.59
CA ASN A 70 -13.02 -33.61 -9.83
C ASN A 70 -12.74 -35.12 -9.60
N ASN A 71 -12.41 -35.88 -10.66
CA ASN A 71 -12.07 -37.30 -10.63
C ASN A 71 -10.90 -37.66 -9.68
N ASN A 72 -10.07 -36.69 -9.30
CA ASN A 72 -8.93 -36.86 -8.40
C ASN A 72 -9.23 -36.35 -6.98
N GLY A 73 -10.49 -35.97 -6.71
CA GLY A 73 -10.89 -35.36 -5.45
C GLY A 73 -10.37 -33.94 -5.24
N LEU A 74 -9.87 -33.29 -6.32
CA LEU A 74 -9.38 -31.92 -6.27
C LEU A 74 -10.55 -30.94 -6.32
N VAL A 75 -10.57 -30.02 -5.37
CA VAL A 75 -11.42 -28.84 -5.38
C VAL A 75 -10.57 -27.60 -5.65
N THR A 76 -11.15 -26.61 -6.34
CA THR A 76 -10.52 -25.33 -6.61
C THR A 76 -11.54 -24.23 -6.32
N LEU A 77 -11.14 -23.25 -5.55
CA LEU A 77 -11.95 -22.08 -5.24
C LEU A 77 -11.09 -20.81 -5.18
N ILE A 78 -11.75 -19.67 -5.15
CA ILE A 78 -11.10 -18.37 -4.98
C ILE A 78 -11.53 -17.81 -3.63
N ILE A 79 -10.57 -17.71 -2.71
CA ILE A 79 -10.78 -17.08 -1.40
C ILE A 79 -10.97 -15.58 -1.63
N GLY A 80 -12.03 -15.02 -1.04
CA GLY A 80 -12.52 -13.66 -1.27
C GLY A 80 -13.69 -13.59 -2.25
N GLU A 81 -14.20 -14.74 -2.77
CA GLU A 81 -15.38 -14.83 -3.64
C GLU A 81 -16.51 -15.70 -3.07
N GLY A 82 -16.33 -16.26 -1.88
CA GLY A 82 -17.32 -17.06 -1.20
C GLY A 82 -18.49 -16.24 -0.64
N VAL A 83 -19.48 -16.96 -0.12
CA VAL A 83 -20.59 -16.32 0.60
C VAL A 83 -20.11 -15.91 1.98
N SER A 84 -20.05 -14.61 2.25
CA SER A 84 -19.54 -14.03 3.48
C SER A 84 -20.36 -12.82 3.92
N SER A 85 -20.44 -12.58 5.24
CA SER A 85 -20.85 -11.29 5.81
C SER A 85 -19.66 -10.34 6.05
N ASP A 86 -18.44 -10.86 6.00
CA ASP A 86 -17.21 -10.12 6.23
C ASP A 86 -16.66 -9.59 4.91
N VAL A 87 -15.90 -8.50 4.97
CA VAL A 87 -15.29 -7.88 3.80
C VAL A 87 -13.81 -8.27 3.74
N PHE A 88 -13.40 -9.00 2.70
CA PHE A 88 -12.05 -9.54 2.58
C PHE A 88 -10.96 -8.45 2.55
N SER A 89 -11.27 -7.28 1.98
CA SER A 89 -10.34 -6.14 1.93
C SER A 89 -10.07 -5.48 3.28
N ASP A 90 -10.88 -5.77 4.29
CA ASP A 90 -10.74 -5.18 5.63
C ASP A 90 -9.71 -5.93 6.49
N ILE A 91 -9.16 -7.04 5.98
CA ILE A 91 -8.10 -7.78 6.66
C ILE A 91 -6.81 -6.94 6.65
N ASP A 92 -6.32 -6.57 7.82
CA ASP A 92 -5.02 -5.91 8.00
C ASP A 92 -3.89 -6.95 7.94
N TRP A 93 -3.48 -7.31 6.72
CA TRP A 93 -2.43 -8.30 6.48
C TRP A 93 -1.06 -7.92 7.07
N GLY A 94 -0.85 -6.66 7.44
CA GLY A 94 0.37 -6.18 8.09
C GLY A 94 0.36 -6.30 9.62
N GLY A 95 -0.80 -6.61 10.23
CA GLY A 95 -1.00 -6.56 11.67
C GLY A 95 -0.42 -7.74 12.46
N GLY A 96 -0.01 -8.85 11.80
CA GLY A 96 0.52 -10.01 12.49
C GLY A 96 0.55 -11.29 11.64
N GLU A 97 0.55 -12.45 12.30
CA GLU A 97 0.53 -13.75 11.64
C GLU A 97 -0.90 -14.18 11.32
N PHE A 98 -1.08 -14.84 10.18
CA PHE A 98 -2.38 -15.33 9.75
C PHE A 98 -2.35 -16.83 9.50
N PHE A 99 -3.49 -17.48 9.79
CA PHE A 99 -3.69 -18.89 9.59
C PHE A 99 -4.96 -19.11 8.78
N LEU A 100 -4.90 -20.03 7.84
CA LEU A 100 -6.05 -20.46 7.05
C LEU A 100 -6.63 -21.72 7.68
N LYS A 101 -7.86 -21.63 8.17
CA LYS A 101 -8.64 -22.77 8.62
C LYS A 101 -9.62 -23.16 7.53
N VAL A 102 -9.60 -24.41 7.13
CA VAL A 102 -10.51 -24.99 6.15
C VAL A 102 -11.33 -26.06 6.84
N GLU A 103 -12.64 -25.89 6.83
CA GLU A 103 -13.61 -26.83 7.38
C GLU A 103 -14.41 -27.42 6.21
N VAL A 104 -14.64 -28.73 6.24
CA VAL A 104 -15.18 -29.47 5.08
C VAL A 104 -16.42 -30.25 5.48
N ASP A 105 -17.50 -30.08 4.73
CA ASP A 105 -18.64 -30.97 4.70
C ASP A 105 -18.56 -31.83 3.43
N PRO A 106 -18.29 -33.16 3.57
CA PRO A 106 -18.17 -34.02 2.41
C PRO A 106 -19.48 -34.27 1.64
N GLU A 107 -20.62 -33.86 2.19
CA GLU A 107 -21.93 -34.00 1.57
C GLU A 107 -22.44 -32.74 0.87
N GLY A 108 -21.56 -31.73 0.74
CA GLY A 108 -21.89 -30.48 0.03
C GLY A 108 -22.72 -29.48 0.82
N GLY A 109 -22.97 -29.74 2.11
CA GLY A 109 -23.75 -28.86 2.99
C GLY A 109 -22.88 -27.97 3.89
N ILE A 110 -23.37 -27.76 5.10
CA ILE A 110 -22.73 -26.93 6.14
C ILE A 110 -22.43 -27.70 7.42
N ASN A 111 -22.50 -29.04 7.38
CA ASN A 111 -22.13 -29.91 8.49
C ASN A 111 -20.65 -30.28 8.43
N TYR A 112 -19.79 -29.34 8.84
CA TYR A 112 -18.34 -29.46 8.73
C TYR A 112 -17.77 -30.47 9.69
N THR A 113 -17.47 -31.68 9.20
CA THR A 113 -16.99 -32.83 10.00
C THR A 113 -15.47 -32.97 9.95
N MET A 114 -14.80 -32.29 9.04
CA MET A 114 -13.34 -32.30 8.89
C MET A 114 -12.81 -30.89 8.92
N ASN A 115 -11.62 -30.70 9.46
CA ASN A 115 -10.96 -29.41 9.43
C ASN A 115 -9.44 -29.55 9.37
N GLN A 116 -8.80 -28.51 8.83
CA GLN A 116 -7.36 -28.32 8.82
C GLN A 116 -7.03 -26.84 8.98
N THR A 117 -5.97 -26.54 9.72
CA THR A 117 -5.44 -25.19 9.85
C THR A 117 -3.97 -25.17 9.46
N SER A 118 -3.58 -24.21 8.64
CA SER A 118 -2.19 -23.98 8.22
C SER A 118 -1.85 -22.51 8.31
N GLN A 119 -0.59 -22.20 8.65
CA GLN A 119 -0.11 -20.82 8.61
C GLN A 119 -0.03 -20.31 7.18
N LEU A 120 -0.47 -19.08 6.94
CA LEU A 120 -0.26 -18.37 5.69
C LEU A 120 1.15 -17.77 5.69
N LEU A 121 2.02 -18.33 4.85
CA LEU A 121 3.38 -17.85 4.70
C LEU A 121 3.48 -16.94 3.48
N SER A 122 4.31 -15.90 3.57
CA SER A 122 4.61 -15.02 2.44
C SER A 122 5.27 -15.79 1.31
N VAL A 123 4.83 -15.55 0.08
CA VAL A 123 5.56 -16.04 -1.10
C VAL A 123 6.85 -15.22 -1.29
N PRO A 124 7.92 -15.77 -1.90
CA PRO A 124 9.20 -15.07 -2.04
C PRO A 124 9.10 -13.68 -2.65
N TYR A 125 8.14 -13.47 -3.55
CA TYR A 125 7.90 -12.16 -4.18
C TYR A 125 7.31 -11.13 -3.21
N ALA A 126 6.46 -11.54 -2.29
CA ALA A 126 5.92 -10.68 -1.24
C ALA A 126 6.99 -10.28 -0.23
N LEU A 127 7.90 -11.19 0.13
CA LEU A 127 9.07 -10.90 0.97
C LEU A 127 10.00 -9.87 0.30
N TYR A 128 10.15 -9.93 -1.03
CA TYR A 128 10.92 -8.93 -1.76
C TYR A 128 10.24 -7.55 -1.75
N ALA A 129 8.92 -7.49 -1.91
CA ALA A 129 8.15 -6.25 -1.89
C ALA A 129 8.18 -5.56 -0.52
N GLU A 130 8.15 -6.34 0.58
CA GLU A 130 8.28 -5.82 1.94
C GLU A 130 9.63 -5.14 2.17
N ASN A 131 10.70 -5.66 1.58
CA ASN A 131 12.05 -5.10 1.68
C ASN A 131 12.32 -3.94 0.70
N SER A 132 11.38 -3.61 -0.19
CA SER A 132 11.48 -2.47 -1.10
C SER A 132 11.08 -1.14 -0.43
N SER A 133 11.34 -0.99 0.87
CA SER A 133 11.19 0.27 1.56
C SER A 133 12.13 1.31 0.92
N VAL A 134 11.55 2.42 0.47
CA VAL A 134 12.34 3.57 0.03
C VAL A 134 13.07 4.11 1.26
N ASN A 135 14.36 3.80 1.38
CA ASN A 135 15.20 4.30 2.46
C ASN A 135 15.56 5.76 2.14
N LEU A 136 14.64 6.67 2.43
CA LEU A 136 14.88 8.10 2.38
C LEU A 136 15.66 8.51 3.63
N SER A 137 16.98 8.47 3.54
CA SER A 137 17.85 9.04 4.56
C SER A 137 17.90 10.56 4.38
N VAL A 138 17.02 11.28 5.08
CA VAL A 138 16.99 12.75 5.10
C VAL A 138 17.86 13.20 6.27
N ILE A 139 19.18 13.12 6.12
CA ILE A 139 20.10 13.55 7.17
C ILE A 139 20.25 15.07 7.12
N GLY A 140 19.75 15.75 8.17
CA GLY A 140 19.98 17.19 8.38
C GLY A 140 19.09 18.12 7.54
N GLN A 141 18.01 17.61 6.95
CA GLN A 141 17.08 18.41 6.15
C GLN A 141 15.72 18.49 6.85
N SER A 142 15.27 19.68 7.19
CA SER A 142 13.97 19.91 7.85
C SER A 142 12.80 20.08 6.86
N TYR A 143 13.09 20.29 5.58
CA TYR A 143 12.09 20.58 4.56
C TYR A 143 11.47 19.33 3.91
N ILE A 144 12.03 18.13 4.15
CA ILE A 144 11.42 16.86 3.77
C ILE A 144 11.18 16.04 5.01
N THR A 145 9.94 15.64 5.26
CA THR A 145 9.59 14.73 6.35
C THR A 145 8.97 13.47 5.81
N TYR A 146 9.32 12.34 6.41
CA TYR A 146 8.74 11.04 6.12
C TYR A 146 7.98 10.55 7.35
N SER A 147 6.70 10.21 7.18
CA SER A 147 5.90 9.63 8.24
C SER A 147 4.96 8.57 7.64
N GLY A 148 5.11 7.33 8.05
CA GLY A 148 4.40 6.20 7.46
C GLY A 148 4.74 6.04 5.97
N ASN A 149 3.75 6.03 5.08
CA ASN A 149 3.93 5.96 3.63
C ASN A 149 3.86 7.35 2.94
N GLN A 150 3.96 8.44 3.71
CA GLN A 150 3.85 9.79 3.18
C GLN A 150 5.18 10.53 3.24
N ILE A 151 5.58 11.11 2.10
CA ILE A 151 6.66 12.08 2.00
C ILE A 151 6.01 13.46 1.90
N SER A 152 6.31 14.33 2.86
CA SER A 152 5.83 15.70 2.88
C SER A 152 6.98 16.66 2.66
N ALA A 153 6.82 17.60 1.71
CA ALA A 153 7.74 18.69 1.52
C ALA A 153 7.25 19.90 2.31
N ASN A 154 8.08 20.38 3.23
CA ASN A 154 7.84 21.60 3.98
C ASN A 154 8.46 22.81 3.25
N LYS A 155 8.18 24.00 3.74
CA LYS A 155 8.83 25.22 3.25
C LYS A 155 10.34 25.13 3.54
N ILE A 156 11.17 25.40 2.53
CA ILE A 156 12.63 25.47 2.69
C ILE A 156 12.97 26.71 3.52
N ASP A 157 13.69 26.52 4.61
CA ASP A 157 14.26 27.61 5.40
C ASP A 157 15.67 27.89 4.89
N ALA A 158 15.84 29.01 4.19
CA ALA A 158 17.12 29.37 3.58
C ALA A 158 18.26 29.52 4.60
N SER A 159 17.93 29.81 5.86
CA SER A 159 18.94 29.97 6.92
C SER A 159 19.46 28.64 7.49
N ASN A 160 18.62 27.59 7.44
CA ASN A 160 18.92 26.28 8.04
C ASN A 160 19.12 25.17 7.02
N ASP A 161 18.36 25.21 5.90
CA ASP A 161 18.32 24.11 4.94
C ASP A 161 19.33 24.27 3.80
N ILE A 162 19.86 25.49 3.60
CA ILE A 162 20.80 25.76 2.52
C ILE A 162 22.16 26.17 3.10
N THR A 163 23.19 25.37 2.87
CA THR A 163 24.56 25.70 3.26
C THR A 163 25.28 26.49 2.18
N GLY A 164 26.05 27.49 2.57
CA GLY A 164 26.87 28.29 1.65
C GLY A 164 26.18 29.55 1.10
N LEU A 165 24.96 29.87 1.51
CA LEU A 165 24.39 31.18 1.29
C LEU A 165 25.09 32.21 2.16
N SER A 166 25.50 33.34 1.56
CA SER A 166 25.95 34.49 2.34
C SER A 166 24.76 35.15 3.06
N ASN A 167 25.01 35.92 4.11
CA ASN A 167 23.97 36.60 4.87
C ASN A 167 23.05 37.44 3.98
N VAL A 168 23.60 38.10 2.94
CA VAL A 168 22.81 38.87 1.99
C VAL A 168 21.82 38.02 1.18
N GLY A 169 22.13 36.75 0.91
CA GLY A 169 21.22 35.84 0.21
C GLY A 169 20.03 35.40 1.10
N ILE A 170 20.15 35.56 2.42
CA ILE A 170 19.12 35.22 3.39
C ILE A 170 18.29 36.47 3.77
N SER A 171 18.96 37.58 4.11
CA SER A 171 18.33 38.79 4.62
C SER A 171 17.86 39.72 3.48
N GLY A 172 18.55 39.72 2.34
CA GLY A 172 18.37 40.71 1.28
C GLY A 172 18.93 42.10 1.66
N ASP A 173 19.61 42.22 2.79
CA ASP A 173 20.14 43.52 3.26
C ASP A 173 21.52 43.78 2.64
N TYR A 174 21.68 44.99 2.07
CA TYR A 174 22.94 45.43 1.52
C TYR A 174 24.05 45.53 2.57
N ALA A 175 23.71 45.77 3.82
CA ALA A 175 24.67 45.87 4.94
C ALA A 175 25.37 44.53 5.22
N ASP A 176 24.81 43.39 4.80
CA ASP A 176 25.40 42.07 4.94
C ASP A 176 26.47 41.72 3.90
N LEU A 177 26.67 42.58 2.90
CA LEU A 177 27.75 42.44 1.92
C LEU A 177 29.09 42.80 2.58
N THR A 178 30.06 41.91 2.47
CA THR A 178 31.45 42.21 2.84
C THR A 178 32.17 42.92 1.68
N ASN A 179 33.05 43.88 2.01
CA ASN A 179 33.81 44.64 1.01
C ASN A 179 32.94 45.54 0.09
N THR A 180 31.82 46.03 0.57
CA THR A 180 31.04 47.00 -0.18
C THR A 180 31.79 48.34 -0.30
N PRO A 181 31.78 48.96 -1.49
CA PRO A 181 32.25 50.32 -1.59
C PRO A 181 31.34 51.23 -0.74
N THR A 182 31.88 52.31 -0.21
CA THR A 182 31.09 53.32 0.48
C THR A 182 30.04 53.87 -0.47
N LEU A 183 28.74 53.76 -0.04
CA LEU A 183 27.66 54.35 -0.83
C LEU A 183 27.88 55.86 -0.93
N PHE A 184 27.60 56.42 -2.13
CA PHE A 184 27.60 57.86 -2.33
C PHE A 184 26.54 58.49 -1.41
N ASP A 185 26.97 59.47 -0.61
CA ASP A 185 26.15 60.12 0.40
C ASP A 185 25.20 61.23 -0.20
N GLY A 186 25.23 61.38 -1.52
CA GLY A 186 24.46 62.40 -2.22
C GLY A 186 25.16 63.78 -2.27
N ASP A 187 26.30 63.91 -1.62
CA ASP A 187 27.07 65.16 -1.66
C ASP A 187 28.13 65.09 -2.76
N TYR A 188 28.01 65.97 -3.76
CA TYR A 188 28.98 66.08 -4.86
C TYR A 188 30.41 66.34 -4.35
N THR A 189 30.55 67.02 -3.21
CA THR A 189 31.86 67.36 -2.64
C THR A 189 32.63 66.10 -2.14
N SER A 190 31.93 65.02 -1.81
CA SER A 190 32.52 63.74 -1.32
C SER A 190 33.06 62.84 -2.45
N LEU A 191 32.76 63.13 -3.72
CA LEU A 191 33.24 62.32 -4.85
C LEU A 191 34.74 62.49 -5.05
N ALA A 192 35.45 61.39 -5.18
CA ALA A 192 36.82 61.36 -5.68
C ALA A 192 36.81 61.49 -7.22
N ASN A 193 37.84 62.13 -7.79
CA ASN A 193 38.02 62.32 -9.23
C ASN A 193 36.89 63.12 -9.94
N LYS A 194 36.52 64.25 -9.37
CA LYS A 194 35.54 65.19 -9.98
C LYS A 194 36.09 65.78 -11.28
N PRO A 195 35.25 65.91 -12.33
CA PRO A 195 35.64 66.69 -13.48
C PRO A 195 35.86 68.14 -13.08
N THR A 196 36.90 68.71 -13.56
CA THR A 196 37.23 70.13 -13.39
C THR A 196 36.41 70.99 -14.33
#